data_4f90dcfac164c56a6623ff4d1eb72354
#
_entry.id   4f90dcfac164c56a6623ff4d1eb72354
#
_cell.length_a   1.000
_cell.length_b   1.000
_cell.length_c   1.000
_cell.angle_alpha   90.00
_cell.angle_beta   90.00
_cell.angle_gamma   90.00
#
_symmetry.space_group_name_H-M   'P 1'
#
loop_
_entity.id
_entity.type
_entity.pdbx_description
1 polymer ?
#
loop_
_entity_poly.entity_id
_entity_poly.type
_entity_poly.pdbx_seq_one_letter_code
_entity_poly.pdbx_strand_id
1 'polypeptide(L)'
;MLSNSITVKSLDPALGAEVKGVDFRSPLTPEVVSQIHNAWMEYQVLVFPSQPISDKQHVAVTRYFGEPEVFHQNIIKSKFVKEIFRVSNTDENGNLMPPSDPIQQQLSSAKKWH
;
A
#
# COMPACT_ATOMS: atom_id res chain seq x y z
N MET A 1 -15.83 15.21 20.49
CA MET A 1 -16.45 14.13 19.73
C MET A 1 -15.58 13.81 18.52
N LEU A 2 -15.18 12.57 18.40
CA LEU A 2 -14.37 12.18 17.27
C LEU A 2 -15.23 12.07 16.01
N SER A 3 -14.81 12.76 14.96
CA SER A 3 -15.46 12.65 13.66
C SER A 3 -15.07 11.34 13.00
N ASN A 4 -16.04 10.56 12.57
CA ASN A 4 -15.81 9.36 11.75
C ASN A 4 -15.84 9.68 10.25
N SER A 5 -15.75 10.97 9.92
CA SER A 5 -15.77 11.44 8.54
C SER A 5 -14.37 11.65 8.00
N ILE A 6 -14.16 11.21 6.78
CA ILE A 6 -12.93 11.48 6.03
C ILE A 6 -13.15 12.68 5.12
N THR A 7 -12.05 13.29 4.69
CA THR A 7 -12.07 14.34 3.66
C THR A 7 -11.51 13.78 2.37
N VAL A 8 -12.24 13.91 1.27
CA VAL A 8 -11.86 13.43 -0.05
C VAL A 8 -11.71 14.63 -0.97
N LYS A 9 -10.53 14.79 -1.56
CA LYS A 9 -10.22 15.88 -2.48
C LYS A 9 -9.75 15.32 -3.81
N SER A 10 -10.44 15.67 -4.88
CA SER A 10 -10.02 15.30 -6.23
C SER A 10 -8.64 15.90 -6.56
N LEU A 11 -7.75 15.10 -7.09
CA LEU A 11 -6.41 15.52 -7.51
C LEU A 11 -6.38 15.93 -8.97
N ASP A 12 -7.17 15.25 -9.79
CA ASP A 12 -7.24 15.48 -11.22
C ASP A 12 -8.66 15.22 -11.70
N PRO A 13 -9.22 15.98 -12.64
CA PRO A 13 -10.57 15.76 -13.13
C PRO A 13 -10.83 14.36 -13.68
N ALA A 14 -9.79 13.69 -14.18
CA ALA A 14 -9.93 12.38 -14.80
C ALA A 14 -9.72 11.24 -13.81
N LEU A 15 -8.84 11.38 -12.82
CA LEU A 15 -8.40 10.25 -11.99
C LEU A 15 -7.74 10.71 -10.70
N GLY A 16 -8.09 10.04 -9.61
CA GLY A 16 -7.39 10.17 -8.35
C GLY A 16 -7.99 11.15 -7.36
N ALA A 17 -7.85 10.81 -6.09
CA ALA A 17 -8.25 11.67 -4.99
C ALA A 17 -7.31 11.49 -3.79
N GLU A 18 -7.15 12.57 -3.03
CA GLU A 18 -6.45 12.56 -1.76
C GLU A 18 -7.45 12.40 -0.62
N VAL A 19 -7.18 11.46 0.27
CA VAL A 19 -8.04 11.15 1.42
C VAL A 19 -7.32 11.50 2.70
N LYS A 20 -7.92 12.35 3.52
CA LYS A 20 -7.43 12.74 4.83
C LYS A 20 -8.46 12.45 5.91
N GLY A 21 -8.03 12.47 7.16
CA GLY A 21 -8.92 12.26 8.31
C GLY A 21 -9.03 10.81 8.74
N VAL A 22 -8.20 9.93 8.19
CA VAL A 22 -8.09 8.53 8.60
C VAL A 22 -6.69 8.24 9.14
N ASP A 23 -6.60 7.40 10.15
CA ASP A 23 -5.33 6.92 10.69
C ASP A 23 -5.30 5.39 10.60
N PHE A 24 -4.47 4.88 9.70
CA PHE A 24 -4.35 3.44 9.46
C PHE A 24 -3.61 2.67 10.56
N ARG A 25 -3.06 3.37 11.55
CA ARG A 25 -2.49 2.72 12.74
C ARG A 25 -3.57 2.22 13.68
N SER A 26 -4.79 2.67 13.54
CA SER A 26 -5.93 2.30 14.37
C SER A 26 -6.97 1.51 13.56
N PRO A 27 -7.77 0.66 14.22
CA PRO A 27 -8.88 0.01 13.53
C PRO A 27 -9.84 1.01 12.91
N LEU A 28 -10.33 0.70 11.72
CA LEU A 28 -11.28 1.53 11.01
C LEU A 28 -12.71 1.15 11.37
N THR A 29 -13.59 2.13 11.48
CA THR A 29 -15.01 1.88 11.64
C THR A 29 -15.63 1.44 10.31
N PRO A 30 -16.75 0.70 10.33
CA PRO A 30 -17.44 0.33 9.10
C PRO A 30 -17.84 1.55 8.25
N GLU A 31 -18.18 2.67 8.89
CA GLU A 31 -18.55 3.92 8.21
C GLU A 31 -17.37 4.48 7.43
N VAL A 32 -16.17 4.50 8.03
CA VAL A 32 -14.96 4.98 7.36
C VAL A 32 -14.57 4.05 6.22
N VAL A 33 -14.63 2.74 6.42
CA VAL A 33 -14.36 1.77 5.36
C VAL A 33 -15.32 1.99 4.17
N SER A 34 -16.60 2.20 4.44
CA SER A 34 -17.60 2.45 3.41
C SER A 34 -17.31 3.77 2.66
N GLN A 35 -16.92 4.82 3.36
CA GLN A 35 -16.56 6.09 2.73
C GLN A 35 -15.33 5.97 1.83
N ILE A 36 -14.32 5.23 2.27
CA ILE A 36 -13.12 4.96 1.47
C ILE A 36 -13.49 4.15 0.24
N HIS A 37 -14.29 3.11 0.39
CA HIS A 37 -14.72 2.28 -0.71
C HIS A 37 -15.49 3.09 -1.77
N ASN A 38 -16.39 3.95 -1.34
CA ASN A 38 -17.17 4.81 -2.25
C ASN A 38 -16.27 5.79 -2.99
N ALA A 39 -15.31 6.39 -2.29
CA ALA A 39 -14.32 7.27 -2.93
C ALA A 39 -13.47 6.51 -3.94
N TRP A 40 -13.06 5.29 -3.62
CA TRP A 40 -12.30 4.45 -4.53
C TRP A 40 -13.07 4.13 -5.80
N MET A 41 -14.35 3.80 -5.68
CA MET A 41 -15.20 3.55 -6.86
C MET A 41 -15.36 4.78 -7.72
N GLU A 42 -15.40 5.97 -7.12
CA GLU A 42 -15.57 7.22 -7.86
C GLU A 42 -14.27 7.69 -8.52
N TYR A 43 -13.16 7.66 -7.78
CA TYR A 43 -11.89 8.26 -8.23
C TYR A 43 -10.85 7.25 -8.71
N GLN A 44 -11.05 5.96 -8.48
CA GLN A 44 -10.26 4.82 -8.97
C GLN A 44 -8.87 4.70 -8.32
N VAL A 45 -8.20 5.79 -8.01
CA VAL A 45 -6.93 5.81 -7.27
C VAL A 45 -7.08 6.73 -6.08
N LEU A 46 -6.69 6.25 -4.90
CA LEU A 46 -6.71 7.05 -3.68
C LEU A 46 -5.29 7.20 -3.15
N VAL A 47 -4.97 8.40 -2.69
CA VAL A 47 -3.70 8.72 -2.02
C VAL A 47 -4.01 9.06 -0.57
N PHE A 48 -3.31 8.40 0.34
CA PHE A 48 -3.44 8.62 1.78
C PHE A 48 -2.12 9.18 2.30
N PRO A 49 -1.95 10.52 2.32
CA PRO A 49 -0.68 11.09 2.72
C PRO A 49 -0.42 10.90 4.22
N SER A 50 0.86 10.86 4.58
CA SER A 50 1.32 10.86 5.97
C SER A 50 0.78 9.69 6.80
N GLN A 51 0.87 8.48 6.24
CA GLN A 51 0.46 7.25 6.91
C GLN A 51 1.70 6.40 7.29
N PRO A 52 2.36 6.69 8.44
CA PRO A 52 3.50 5.91 8.89
C PRO A 52 3.02 4.60 9.51
N ILE A 53 2.85 3.57 8.70
CA ILE A 53 2.32 2.28 9.13
C ILE A 53 3.38 1.19 9.00
N SER A 54 3.27 0.17 9.86
CA SER A 54 4.06 -1.04 9.77
C SER A 54 3.53 -1.96 8.68
N ASP A 55 4.32 -2.97 8.32
CA ASP A 55 3.87 -4.01 7.39
C ASP A 55 2.59 -4.69 7.86
N LYS A 56 2.50 -4.98 9.15
CA LYS A 56 1.30 -5.60 9.72
C LYS A 56 0.07 -4.70 9.61
N GLN A 57 0.25 -3.41 9.86
CA GLN A 57 -0.83 -2.44 9.71
C GLN A 57 -1.26 -2.28 8.25
N HIS A 58 -0.30 -2.33 7.32
CA HIS A 58 -0.59 -2.30 5.89
C HIS A 58 -1.47 -3.48 5.48
N VAL A 59 -1.13 -4.69 5.91
CA VAL A 59 -1.95 -5.88 5.63
C VAL A 59 -3.33 -5.76 6.27
N ALA A 60 -3.40 -5.28 7.51
CA ALA A 60 -4.67 -5.10 8.20
C ALA A 60 -5.60 -4.14 7.46
N VAL A 61 -5.07 -3.03 6.95
CA VAL A 61 -5.85 -2.09 6.13
C VAL A 61 -6.32 -2.75 4.84
N THR A 62 -5.46 -3.49 4.17
CA THR A 62 -5.81 -4.19 2.93
C THR A 62 -6.99 -5.14 3.15
N ARG A 63 -7.06 -5.81 4.28
CA ARG A 63 -8.13 -6.77 4.58
C ARG A 63 -9.52 -6.16 4.70
N TYR A 64 -9.62 -4.86 4.96
CA TYR A 64 -10.92 -4.18 4.92
C TYR A 64 -11.53 -4.17 3.51
N PHE A 65 -10.70 -4.31 2.49
CA PHE A 65 -11.10 -4.19 1.08
C PHE A 65 -11.00 -5.49 0.29
N GLY A 66 -10.45 -6.54 0.89
CA GLY A 66 -10.32 -7.85 0.27
C GLY A 66 -9.23 -8.66 0.92
N GLU A 67 -9.20 -9.95 0.65
CA GLU A 67 -8.16 -10.83 1.16
C GLU A 67 -6.86 -10.61 0.37
N PRO A 68 -5.74 -10.29 1.04
CA PRO A 68 -4.49 -10.07 0.34
C PRO A 68 -3.95 -11.38 -0.25
N GLU A 69 -3.40 -11.28 -1.44
CA GLU A 69 -2.74 -12.40 -2.09
C GLU A 69 -1.33 -12.59 -1.53
N VAL A 70 -0.92 -13.85 -1.39
CA VAL A 70 0.45 -14.19 -1.00
C VAL A 70 1.23 -14.56 -2.25
N PHE A 71 2.34 -13.86 -2.47
CA PHE A 71 3.21 -14.15 -3.60
C PHE A 71 3.99 -15.45 -3.36
N HIS A 72 3.89 -16.40 -4.27
CA HIS A 72 4.40 -17.75 -4.08
C HIS A 72 5.93 -17.90 -4.24
N GLN A 73 6.58 -16.97 -4.91
CA GLN A 73 8.03 -16.99 -5.06
C GLN A 73 8.71 -16.48 -3.80
N ASN A 74 9.64 -17.26 -3.25
CA ASN A 74 10.32 -16.95 -1.99
C ASN A 74 11.45 -15.92 -2.11
N ILE A 75 11.45 -15.10 -3.16
CA ILE A 75 12.65 -14.34 -3.47
C ILE A 75 12.71 -13.04 -2.67
N ILE A 76 11.61 -12.33 -2.51
CA ILE A 76 11.65 -11.00 -1.92
C ILE A 76 10.37 -10.73 -1.13
N LYS A 77 10.24 -11.37 0.02
CA LYS A 77 9.15 -11.10 0.93
C LYS A 77 9.60 -10.15 2.02
N SER A 78 8.65 -9.44 2.61
CA SER A 78 8.90 -8.72 3.84
C SER A 78 9.43 -9.71 4.88
N LYS A 79 10.41 -9.24 5.66
CA LYS A 79 10.99 -10.01 6.76
C LYS A 79 9.93 -10.44 7.80
N PHE A 80 8.86 -9.68 7.92
CA PHE A 80 7.89 -9.82 9.00
C PHE A 80 6.53 -10.34 8.55
N VAL A 81 6.18 -10.16 7.28
CA VAL A 81 4.82 -10.41 6.80
C VAL A 81 4.86 -11.04 5.41
N LYS A 82 4.29 -12.24 5.27
CA LYS A 82 4.32 -13.02 4.03
C LYS A 82 3.49 -12.42 2.90
N GLU A 83 2.53 -11.58 3.22
CA GLU A 83 1.63 -10.92 2.25
C GLU A 83 2.28 -9.73 1.55
N ILE A 84 3.45 -9.29 2.00
CA ILE A 84 4.15 -8.14 1.43
C ILE A 84 5.34 -8.61 0.61
N PHE A 85 5.34 -8.19 -0.65
CA PHE A 85 6.43 -8.39 -1.59
C PHE A 85 7.26 -7.10 -1.66
N ARG A 86 8.58 -7.24 -1.49
CA ARG A 86 9.48 -6.08 -1.55
C ARG A 86 9.98 -5.84 -2.96
N VAL A 87 9.85 -4.61 -3.43
CA VAL A 87 10.50 -4.13 -4.65
C VAL A 87 11.50 -3.06 -4.22
N SER A 88 12.78 -3.40 -4.23
CA SER A 88 13.82 -2.52 -3.69
C SER A 88 15.18 -2.87 -4.28
N ASN A 89 16.05 -1.87 -4.40
CA ASN A 89 17.46 -2.07 -4.74
C ASN A 89 18.34 -2.24 -3.49
N THR A 90 17.74 -2.36 -2.31
CA THR A 90 18.45 -2.61 -1.06
C THR A 90 18.14 -3.99 -0.52
N ASP A 91 19.11 -4.57 0.21
CA ASP A 91 18.92 -5.82 0.94
C ASP A 91 18.13 -5.58 2.25
N GLU A 92 17.97 -6.63 3.05
CA GLU A 92 17.23 -6.56 4.32
C GLU A 92 17.88 -5.63 5.35
N ASN A 93 19.16 -5.33 5.21
CA ASN A 93 19.92 -4.47 6.11
C ASN A 93 20.01 -3.03 5.62
N GLY A 94 19.36 -2.71 4.51
CA GLY A 94 19.38 -1.38 3.92
C GLY A 94 20.59 -1.08 3.05
N ASN A 95 21.43 -2.07 2.77
CA ASN A 95 22.58 -1.92 1.88
C ASN A 95 22.17 -2.03 0.43
N LEU A 96 22.78 -1.22 -0.44
CA LEU A 96 22.53 -1.30 -1.87
C LEU A 96 22.99 -2.65 -2.42
N MET A 97 22.12 -3.30 -3.18
CA MET A 97 22.47 -4.51 -3.90
C MET A 97 23.26 -4.15 -5.16
N PRO A 98 24.38 -4.86 -5.46
CA PRO A 98 25.14 -4.60 -6.69
C PRO A 98 24.29 -4.95 -7.93
N PRO A 99 24.54 -4.29 -9.08
CA PRO A 99 23.80 -4.59 -10.31
C PRO A 99 23.92 -6.04 -10.78
N SER A 100 24.97 -6.76 -10.37
CA SER A 100 25.17 -8.16 -10.67
C SER A 100 24.38 -9.12 -9.80
N ASP A 101 23.75 -8.63 -8.73
CA ASP A 101 22.93 -9.47 -7.84
C ASP A 101 21.73 -10.05 -8.62
N PRO A 102 21.49 -11.37 -8.56
CA PRO A 102 20.37 -11.99 -9.30
C PRO A 102 19.01 -11.41 -8.90
N ILE A 103 18.83 -11.06 -7.62
CA ILE A 103 17.59 -10.44 -7.12
C ILE A 103 17.42 -9.06 -7.73
N GLN A 104 18.49 -8.26 -7.77
CA GLN A 104 18.47 -6.94 -8.38
C GLN A 104 18.16 -7.01 -9.87
N GLN A 105 18.73 -7.98 -10.59
CA GLN A 105 18.45 -8.20 -12.00
C GLN A 105 16.99 -8.57 -12.23
N GLN A 106 16.43 -9.42 -11.39
CA GLN A 106 15.03 -9.80 -11.48
C GLN A 106 14.11 -8.59 -11.22
N LEU A 107 14.41 -7.77 -10.22
CA LEU A 107 13.64 -6.57 -9.91
C LEU A 107 13.75 -5.53 -11.01
N SER A 108 14.90 -5.42 -11.68
CA SER A 108 15.08 -4.46 -12.75
C SER A 108 14.22 -4.76 -13.98
N SER A 109 13.70 -5.98 -14.12
CA SER A 109 12.74 -6.32 -15.18
C SER A 109 11.43 -5.52 -15.08
N ALA A 110 11.10 -5.02 -13.92
CA ALA A 110 9.92 -4.19 -13.69
C ALA A 110 10.04 -2.78 -14.28
N LYS A 111 11.18 -2.41 -14.86
CA LYS A 111 11.35 -1.14 -15.58
C LYS A 111 10.51 -1.06 -16.85
N LYS A 112 10.09 -2.19 -17.38
CA LYS A 112 9.25 -2.22 -18.57
C LYS A 112 7.80 -1.99 -18.18
N TRP A 113 7.08 -1.27 -19.02
CA TRP A 113 5.65 -1.07 -18.83
C TRP A 113 4.91 -2.40 -18.90
N HIS A 114 4.06 -2.62 -17.92
CA HIS A 114 3.25 -3.84 -17.84
C HIS A 114 1.80 -3.57 -18.17
#